data_ca25a2d6733c0df367e760c65196bf05
#
_entry.id   ca25a2d6733c0df367e760c65196bf05
#
_cell.length_a   1.000
_cell.length_b   1.000
_cell.length_c   1.000
_cell.angle_alpha   90.00
_cell.angle_beta   90.00
_cell.angle_gamma   90.00
#
_symmetry.space_group_name_H-M   'P 1'
#
loop_
_entity.id
_entity.type
_entity.pdbx_description
1 polymer ?
#
loop_
_entity_poly.entity_id
_entity_poly.type
_entity_poly.pdbx_seq_one_letter_code
_entity_poly.pdbx_strand_id
1 'polypeptide(L)'
;PMMFVVLGIGVLAIIMWLIPAIPVNLLSAIIIIIFGFFFATVSSRMVGLVGSSNNPVSGMAIATLLISSAILKATGAVGMKGMVAAISIGSVICIIAAIAGDTSQDLKTGYIVGATPYKQQAGELIGVAVSAITVGGVLYLLNAAWGYGSTELPAPQATLMKMVVEGVMG
;
A
#
# COMPACT_ATOMS: atom_id res chain seq x y z
N PRO A 1 10.23 9.71 -18.55
CA PRO A 1 9.20 9.16 -17.67
C PRO A 1 9.63 7.82 -17.06
N MET A 2 10.06 6.83 -17.86
CA MET A 2 10.53 5.52 -17.34
C MET A 2 11.68 5.62 -16.34
N MET A 3 12.61 6.53 -16.55
CA MET A 3 13.75 6.73 -15.66
C MET A 3 13.32 7.12 -14.23
N PHE A 4 12.29 7.97 -14.08
CA PHE A 4 11.76 8.34 -12.76
C PHE A 4 11.06 7.18 -12.06
N VAL A 5 10.38 6.31 -12.81
CA VAL A 5 9.77 5.09 -12.27
C VAL A 5 10.84 4.13 -11.75
N VAL A 6 11.88 3.90 -12.55
CA VAL A 6 13.01 3.03 -12.16
C VAL A 6 13.76 3.61 -10.95
N LEU A 7 14.00 4.93 -10.93
CA LEU A 7 14.60 5.61 -9.78
C LEU A 7 13.71 5.50 -8.54
N GLY A 8 12.40 5.69 -8.67
CA GLY A 8 11.44 5.56 -7.57
C GLY A 8 11.43 4.15 -6.99
N ILE A 9 11.40 3.12 -7.83
CA ILE A 9 11.48 1.72 -7.40
C ILE A 9 12.83 1.44 -6.72
N GLY A 10 13.94 1.96 -7.27
CA GLY A 10 15.26 1.81 -6.68
C GLY A 10 15.36 2.47 -5.30
N VAL A 11 14.87 3.70 -5.15
CA VAL A 11 14.81 4.40 -3.87
C VAL A 11 13.95 3.66 -2.87
N LEU A 12 12.78 3.17 -3.27
CA LEU A 12 11.90 2.38 -2.41
C LEU A 12 12.58 1.09 -1.95
N ALA A 13 13.26 0.38 -2.85
CA ALA A 13 14.00 -0.83 -2.52
C ALA A 13 15.15 -0.56 -1.55
N ILE A 14 15.87 0.56 -1.71
CA ILE A 14 16.94 0.99 -0.78
C ILE A 14 16.35 1.35 0.59
N ILE A 15 15.26 2.11 0.63
CA ILE A 15 14.59 2.47 1.89
C ILE A 15 14.11 1.22 2.62
N MET A 16 13.50 0.28 1.91
CA MET A 16 13.04 -0.99 2.49
C MET A 16 14.22 -1.84 2.99
N TRP A 17 15.36 -1.81 2.30
CA TRP A 17 16.57 -2.51 2.74
C TRP A 17 17.23 -1.87 3.96
N LEU A 18 17.15 -0.54 4.10
CA LEU A 18 17.72 0.21 5.24
C LEU A 18 16.85 0.13 6.50
N ILE A 19 15.59 -0.28 6.41
CA ILE A 19 14.70 -0.42 7.56
C ILE A 19 14.69 -1.88 8.04
N PRO A 20 15.48 -2.24 9.09
CA PRO A 20 15.60 -3.63 9.55
C PRO A 20 14.29 -4.24 10.09
N ALA A 21 13.31 -3.38 10.40
CA ALA A 21 12.03 -3.81 10.93
C ALA A 21 11.13 -4.48 9.86
N ILE A 22 11.43 -4.27 8.57
CA ILE A 22 10.68 -4.88 7.48
C ILE A 22 11.49 -6.05 6.92
N PRO A 23 11.08 -7.29 7.13
CA PRO A 23 11.79 -8.47 6.61
C PRO A 23 11.57 -8.59 5.09
N VAL A 24 12.20 -7.70 4.33
CA VAL A 24 12.15 -7.73 2.87
C VAL A 24 13.19 -8.70 2.36
N ASN A 25 12.73 -9.78 1.78
CA ASN A 25 13.54 -10.66 0.97
C ASN A 25 13.23 -10.44 -0.53
N LEU A 26 14.03 -11.03 -1.39
CA LEU A 26 13.83 -10.95 -2.84
C LEU A 26 12.41 -11.39 -3.26
N LEU A 27 11.86 -12.40 -2.60
CA LEU A 27 10.52 -12.90 -2.86
C LEU A 27 9.45 -11.83 -2.56
N SER A 28 9.56 -11.15 -1.42
CA SER A 28 8.64 -10.06 -1.05
C SER A 28 8.70 -8.92 -2.07
N ALA A 29 9.89 -8.56 -2.55
CA ALA A 29 10.08 -7.55 -3.58
C ALA A 29 9.41 -7.95 -4.90
N ILE A 30 9.56 -9.21 -5.33
CA ILE A 30 8.92 -9.74 -6.55
C ILE A 30 7.40 -9.69 -6.42
N ILE A 31 6.84 -10.11 -5.29
CA ILE A 31 5.39 -10.06 -5.03
C ILE A 31 4.89 -8.60 -5.10
N ILE A 32 5.59 -7.65 -4.48
CA ILE A 32 5.23 -6.22 -4.52
C ILE A 32 5.24 -5.70 -5.96
N ILE A 33 6.24 -6.03 -6.75
CA ILE A 33 6.33 -5.56 -8.14
C ILE A 33 5.18 -6.12 -8.98
N ILE A 34 4.93 -7.42 -8.91
CA ILE A 34 3.88 -8.09 -9.72
C ILE A 34 2.49 -7.59 -9.31
N PHE A 35 2.16 -7.65 -8.03
CA PHE A 35 0.84 -7.24 -7.56
C PHE A 35 0.66 -5.72 -7.57
N GLY A 36 1.72 -4.96 -7.31
CA GLY A 36 1.71 -3.51 -7.41
C GLY A 36 1.36 -3.06 -8.83
N PHE A 37 2.00 -3.61 -9.84
CA PHE A 37 1.67 -3.33 -11.24
C PHE A 37 0.24 -3.75 -11.59
N PHE A 38 -0.17 -4.96 -11.20
CA PHE A 38 -1.50 -5.48 -11.47
C PHE A 38 -2.59 -4.61 -10.82
N PHE A 39 -2.49 -4.37 -9.53
CA PHE A 39 -3.52 -3.61 -8.80
C PHE A 39 -3.48 -2.11 -9.10
N ALA A 40 -2.32 -1.52 -9.41
CA ALA A 40 -2.25 -0.16 -9.92
C ALA A 40 -3.02 -0.01 -11.24
N THR A 41 -2.85 -0.98 -12.14
CA THR A 41 -3.54 -0.99 -13.44
C THR A 41 -5.06 -1.16 -13.26
N VAL A 42 -5.48 -2.11 -12.42
CA VAL A 42 -6.91 -2.35 -12.12
C VAL A 42 -7.54 -1.13 -11.47
N SER A 43 -6.92 -0.59 -10.43
CA SER A 43 -7.39 0.59 -9.70
C SER A 43 -7.54 1.81 -10.62
N SER A 44 -6.50 2.14 -11.39
CA SER A 44 -6.52 3.28 -12.32
C SER A 44 -7.65 3.16 -13.34
N ARG A 45 -7.86 1.97 -13.88
CA ARG A 45 -8.93 1.71 -14.86
C ARG A 45 -10.31 1.84 -14.23
N MET A 46 -10.52 1.24 -13.07
CA MET A 46 -11.81 1.30 -12.37
C MET A 46 -12.16 2.73 -11.97
N VAL A 47 -11.24 3.43 -11.32
CA VAL A 47 -11.47 4.80 -10.86
C VAL A 47 -11.67 5.76 -12.04
N GLY A 48 -10.95 5.57 -13.13
CA GLY A 48 -11.16 6.34 -14.36
C GLY A 48 -12.59 6.21 -14.94
N LEU A 49 -13.31 5.14 -14.59
CA LEU A 49 -14.68 4.90 -15.05
C LEU A 49 -15.74 5.30 -14.00
N VAL A 50 -15.53 4.91 -12.74
CA VAL A 50 -16.57 4.98 -11.68
C VAL A 50 -16.27 5.96 -10.56
N GLY A 51 -15.09 6.57 -10.54
CA GLY A 51 -14.64 7.50 -9.49
C GLY A 51 -13.95 6.80 -8.31
N SER A 52 -13.13 7.57 -7.56
CA SER A 52 -12.27 7.05 -6.50
C SER A 52 -13.04 6.47 -5.31
N SER A 53 -14.25 6.96 -5.02
CA SER A 53 -15.10 6.44 -3.94
C SER A 53 -15.50 4.98 -4.09
N ASN A 54 -15.45 4.45 -5.31
CA ASN A 54 -15.79 3.05 -5.63
C ASN A 54 -14.56 2.17 -5.87
N ASN A 55 -13.37 2.66 -5.51
CA ASN A 55 -12.14 1.88 -5.64
C ASN A 55 -12.10 0.75 -4.61
N PRO A 56 -12.06 -0.53 -4.99
CA PRO A 56 -12.12 -1.65 -4.08
C PRO A 56 -10.75 -1.95 -3.40
N VAL A 57 -10.12 -0.92 -2.84
CA VAL A 57 -8.77 -1.00 -2.23
C VAL A 57 -8.71 -2.07 -1.13
N SER A 58 -9.76 -2.16 -0.29
CA SER A 58 -9.82 -3.17 0.78
C SER A 58 -9.83 -4.59 0.22
N GLY A 59 -10.57 -4.83 -0.87
CA GLY A 59 -10.60 -6.13 -1.55
C GLY A 59 -9.25 -6.50 -2.14
N MET A 60 -8.57 -5.54 -2.77
CA MET A 60 -7.21 -5.74 -3.32
C MET A 60 -6.19 -6.04 -2.20
N ALA A 61 -6.28 -5.34 -1.07
CA ALA A 61 -5.42 -5.59 0.09
C ALA A 61 -5.65 -6.99 0.69
N ILE A 62 -6.89 -7.41 0.89
CA ILE A 62 -7.22 -8.74 1.41
C ILE A 62 -6.73 -9.84 0.45
N ALA A 63 -6.99 -9.70 -0.84
CA ALA A 63 -6.50 -10.64 -1.85
C ALA A 63 -4.97 -10.75 -1.83
N THR A 64 -4.28 -9.62 -1.74
CA THR A 64 -2.82 -9.59 -1.59
C THR A 64 -2.35 -10.30 -0.34
N LEU A 65 -2.99 -10.05 0.81
CA LEU A 65 -2.63 -10.69 2.08
C LEU A 65 -2.81 -12.20 2.00
N LEU A 66 -3.93 -12.69 1.48
CA LEU A 66 -4.18 -14.12 1.32
C LEU A 66 -3.11 -14.79 0.45
N ILE A 67 -2.85 -14.23 -0.73
CA ILE A 67 -1.92 -14.83 -1.69
C ILE A 67 -0.47 -14.72 -1.18
N SER A 68 -0.06 -13.55 -0.68
CA SER A 68 1.30 -13.35 -0.16
C SER A 68 1.58 -14.22 1.07
N SER A 69 0.60 -14.34 1.98
CA SER A 69 0.73 -15.22 3.15
C SER A 69 0.87 -16.69 2.74
N ALA A 70 0.07 -17.14 1.77
CA ALA A 70 0.16 -18.50 1.25
C ALA A 70 1.52 -18.79 0.59
N ILE A 71 2.03 -17.85 -0.23
CA ILE A 71 3.34 -17.96 -0.88
C ILE A 71 4.46 -17.98 0.18
N LEU A 72 4.42 -17.05 1.14
CA LEU A 72 5.43 -16.97 2.20
C LEU A 72 5.43 -18.24 3.07
N LYS A 73 4.25 -18.77 3.42
CA LYS A 73 4.13 -20.05 4.14
C LYS A 73 4.73 -21.20 3.34
N ALA A 74 4.43 -21.29 2.05
CA ALA A 74 4.96 -22.34 1.16
C ALA A 74 6.48 -22.28 1.02
N THR A 75 7.09 -21.11 1.15
CA THR A 75 8.56 -20.93 1.12
C THR A 75 9.23 -21.04 2.49
N GLY A 76 8.49 -21.39 3.53
CA GLY A 76 9.01 -21.59 4.88
C GLY A 76 9.17 -20.29 5.71
N ALA A 77 8.70 -19.16 5.20
CA ALA A 77 8.67 -17.90 5.95
C ALA A 77 7.45 -17.89 6.89
N VAL A 78 7.54 -18.62 7.99
CA VAL A 78 6.47 -18.79 8.98
C VAL A 78 6.72 -17.97 10.26
N GLY A 79 5.71 -17.93 11.11
CA GLY A 79 5.77 -17.24 12.41
C GLY A 79 5.73 -15.72 12.27
N MET A 80 6.13 -15.01 13.33
CA MET A 80 6.01 -13.56 13.44
C MET A 80 6.68 -12.81 12.26
N LYS A 81 7.85 -13.24 11.81
CA LYS A 81 8.56 -12.61 10.69
C LYS A 81 7.81 -12.75 9.37
N GLY A 82 7.23 -13.91 9.11
CA GLY A 82 6.41 -14.14 7.93
C GLY A 82 5.12 -13.31 7.95
N MET A 83 4.45 -13.23 9.10
CA MET A 83 3.25 -12.40 9.28
C MET A 83 3.53 -10.92 9.06
N VAL A 84 4.61 -10.39 9.63
CA VAL A 84 5.04 -8.99 9.43
C VAL A 84 5.36 -8.74 7.95
N ALA A 85 6.05 -9.66 7.29
CA ALA A 85 6.33 -9.54 5.86
C ALA A 85 5.04 -9.49 5.02
N ALA A 86 4.08 -10.39 5.29
CA ALA A 86 2.80 -10.41 4.58
C ALA A 86 2.02 -9.10 4.76
N ILE A 87 1.91 -8.62 6.01
CA ILE A 87 1.23 -7.34 6.31
C ILE A 87 1.94 -6.17 5.63
N SER A 88 3.27 -6.15 5.62
CA SER A 88 4.04 -5.11 4.93
C SER A 88 3.78 -5.11 3.43
N ILE A 89 3.76 -6.28 2.79
CA ILE A 89 3.40 -6.42 1.37
C ILE A 89 1.98 -5.89 1.12
N GLY A 90 1.01 -6.33 1.92
CA GLY A 90 -0.38 -5.88 1.81
C GLY A 90 -0.53 -4.38 1.97
N SER A 91 0.19 -3.76 2.91
CA SER A 91 0.18 -2.32 3.16
C SER A 91 0.74 -1.54 1.96
N VAL A 92 1.86 -1.97 1.40
CA VAL A 92 2.47 -1.33 0.21
C VAL A 92 1.51 -1.43 -0.98
N ILE A 93 0.92 -2.59 -1.22
CA ILE A 93 -0.05 -2.77 -2.33
C ILE A 93 -1.32 -1.92 -2.12
N CYS A 94 -1.80 -1.81 -0.88
CA CYS A 94 -2.92 -0.96 -0.53
C CYS A 94 -2.64 0.51 -0.90
N ILE A 95 -1.47 1.02 -0.54
CA ILE A 95 -1.03 2.38 -0.88
C ILE A 95 -0.89 2.56 -2.39
N ILE A 96 -0.28 1.61 -3.09
CA ILE A 96 -0.13 1.65 -4.55
C ILE A 96 -1.51 1.72 -5.23
N ALA A 97 -2.46 0.87 -4.82
CA ALA A 97 -3.80 0.85 -5.40
C ALA A 97 -4.57 2.15 -5.11
N ALA A 98 -4.45 2.71 -3.91
CA ALA A 98 -5.09 3.97 -3.55
C ALA A 98 -4.54 5.13 -4.39
N ILE A 99 -3.21 5.33 -4.39
CA ILE A 99 -2.56 6.42 -5.13
C ILE A 99 -2.84 6.29 -6.64
N ALA A 100 -2.77 5.08 -7.20
CA ALA A 100 -3.05 4.87 -8.62
C ALA A 100 -4.49 5.27 -9.01
N GLY A 101 -5.45 5.02 -8.13
CA GLY A 101 -6.84 5.45 -8.31
C GLY A 101 -6.98 6.97 -8.24
N ASP A 102 -6.45 7.57 -7.20
CA ASP A 102 -6.54 9.02 -6.98
C ASP A 102 -5.87 9.80 -8.11
N THR A 103 -4.65 9.42 -8.50
CA THR A 103 -3.93 10.01 -9.64
C THR A 103 -4.73 9.88 -10.95
N SER A 104 -5.38 8.73 -11.18
CA SER A 104 -6.22 8.53 -12.36
C SER A 104 -7.41 9.48 -12.39
N GLN A 105 -8.06 9.70 -11.26
CA GLN A 105 -9.19 10.64 -11.14
C GLN A 105 -8.73 12.08 -11.31
N ASP A 106 -7.65 12.48 -10.65
CA ASP A 106 -7.11 13.83 -10.73
C ASP A 106 -6.69 14.20 -12.14
N LEU A 107 -5.98 13.30 -12.83
CA LEU A 107 -5.57 13.53 -14.23
C LEU A 107 -6.76 13.59 -15.18
N LYS A 108 -7.81 12.81 -14.94
CA LYS A 108 -9.04 12.88 -15.75
C LYS A 108 -9.76 14.20 -15.52
N THR A 109 -9.90 14.64 -14.29
CA THR A 109 -10.48 15.95 -13.94
C THR A 109 -9.67 17.08 -14.55
N GLY A 110 -8.34 17.02 -14.41
CA GLY A 110 -7.42 17.97 -14.97
C GLY A 110 -7.50 18.06 -16.50
N TYR A 111 -7.66 16.94 -17.18
CA TYR A 111 -7.88 16.92 -18.62
C TYR A 111 -9.15 17.69 -19.02
N ILE A 112 -10.24 17.52 -18.27
CA ILE A 112 -11.52 18.21 -18.55
C ILE A 112 -11.40 19.73 -18.37
N VAL A 113 -10.67 20.19 -17.34
CA VAL A 113 -10.50 21.62 -17.03
C VAL A 113 -9.27 22.26 -17.72
N GLY A 114 -8.53 21.49 -18.52
CA GLY A 114 -7.36 21.97 -19.25
C GLY A 114 -6.10 22.18 -18.38
N ALA A 115 -5.99 21.48 -17.25
CA ALA A 115 -4.82 21.55 -16.38
C ALA A 115 -3.62 20.83 -17.00
N THR A 116 -2.41 21.26 -16.63
CA THR A 116 -1.16 20.65 -17.11
C THR A 116 -0.85 19.38 -16.30
N PRO A 117 -0.86 18.16 -16.89
CA PRO A 117 -0.74 16.91 -16.16
C PRO A 117 0.52 16.81 -15.29
N TYR A 118 1.66 17.26 -15.80
CA TYR A 118 2.93 17.19 -15.06
C TYR A 118 2.91 18.04 -13.78
N LYS A 119 2.20 19.18 -13.78
CA LYS A 119 2.08 20.04 -12.60
C LYS A 119 1.17 19.41 -11.55
N GLN A 120 0.10 18.73 -11.98
CA GLN A 120 -0.75 17.97 -11.09
C GLN A 120 0.03 16.85 -10.41
N GLN A 121 0.74 16.03 -11.17
CA GLN A 121 1.55 14.94 -10.61
C GLN A 121 2.65 15.44 -9.64
N ALA A 122 3.26 16.58 -9.93
CA ALA A 122 4.21 17.19 -9.00
C ALA A 122 3.53 17.62 -7.68
N GLY A 123 2.33 18.19 -7.77
CA GLY A 123 1.51 18.53 -6.61
C GLY A 123 1.10 17.30 -5.80
N GLU A 124 0.67 16.22 -6.46
CA GLU A 124 0.35 14.94 -5.83
C GLU A 124 1.54 14.36 -5.06
N LEU A 125 2.74 14.36 -5.64
CA LEU A 125 3.94 13.86 -4.97
C LEU A 125 4.26 14.64 -3.70
N ILE A 126 4.13 15.97 -3.74
CA ILE A 126 4.31 16.82 -2.56
C ILE A 126 3.22 16.51 -1.51
N GLY A 127 1.97 16.40 -1.95
CA GLY A 127 0.84 16.05 -1.09
C GLY A 127 1.03 14.71 -0.40
N VAL A 128 1.43 13.68 -1.14
CA VAL A 128 1.72 12.34 -0.60
C VAL A 128 2.85 12.39 0.43
N ALA A 129 3.93 13.12 0.16
CA ALA A 129 5.05 13.24 1.10
C ALA A 129 4.63 13.93 2.41
N VAL A 130 3.90 15.04 2.32
CA VAL A 130 3.39 15.75 3.50
C VAL A 130 2.38 14.89 4.27
N SER A 131 1.46 14.25 3.57
CA SER A 131 0.47 13.35 4.18
C SER A 131 1.13 12.17 4.89
N ALA A 132 2.14 11.55 4.29
CA ALA A 132 2.85 10.43 4.90
C ALA A 132 3.48 10.81 6.25
N ILE A 133 4.12 11.98 6.33
CA ILE A 133 4.70 12.49 7.57
C ILE A 133 3.61 12.79 8.60
N THR A 134 2.56 13.49 8.18
CA THR A 134 1.46 13.90 9.08
C THR A 134 0.71 12.69 9.61
N VAL A 135 0.30 11.78 8.73
CA VAL A 135 -0.43 10.55 9.10
C VAL A 135 0.43 9.65 9.98
N GLY A 136 1.73 9.50 9.67
CA GLY A 136 2.66 8.76 10.51
C GLY A 136 2.73 9.32 11.92
N GLY A 137 2.80 10.65 12.06
CA GLY A 137 2.78 11.33 13.36
C GLY A 137 1.46 11.11 14.11
N VAL A 138 0.32 11.25 13.43
CA VAL A 138 -1.01 11.01 14.01
C VAL A 138 -1.16 9.55 14.48
N LEU A 139 -0.76 8.59 13.65
CA LEU A 139 -0.81 7.17 14.03
C LEU A 139 0.05 6.87 15.25
N TYR A 140 1.23 7.46 15.34
CA TYR A 140 2.09 7.34 16.51
C TYR A 140 1.42 7.90 17.77
N LEU A 141 0.84 9.10 17.69
CA LEU A 141 0.15 9.76 18.82
C LEU A 141 -1.07 8.95 19.26
N LEU A 142 -1.88 8.46 18.33
CA LEU A 142 -3.05 7.63 18.63
C LEU A 142 -2.64 6.33 19.35
N ASN A 143 -1.59 5.69 18.87
CA ASN A 143 -1.09 4.48 19.51
C ASN A 143 -0.53 4.76 20.93
N ALA A 144 0.16 5.88 21.11
CA ALA A 144 0.69 6.29 22.41
C ALA A 144 -0.40 6.67 23.42
N ALA A 145 -1.51 7.27 22.94
CA ALA A 145 -2.60 7.72 23.79
C ALA A 145 -3.53 6.59 24.22
N TRP A 146 -3.94 5.72 23.28
CA TRP A 146 -4.99 4.71 23.54
C TRP A 146 -4.56 3.28 23.19
N GLY A 147 -3.59 3.09 22.32
CA GLY A 147 -3.22 1.78 21.78
C GLY A 147 -4.25 1.23 20.78
N TYR A 148 -3.77 0.73 19.63
CA TYR A 148 -4.65 0.13 18.65
C TYR A 148 -5.26 -1.19 19.13
N GLY A 149 -6.57 -1.36 18.91
CA GLY A 149 -7.31 -2.54 19.33
C GLY A 149 -7.85 -2.48 20.76
N SER A 150 -7.68 -1.34 21.46
CA SER A 150 -8.35 -1.08 22.73
C SER A 150 -9.84 -0.75 22.53
N THR A 151 -10.58 -0.70 23.62
CA THR A 151 -12.00 -0.25 23.60
C THR A 151 -12.16 1.19 23.15
N GLU A 152 -11.18 2.03 23.45
CA GLU A 152 -11.15 3.44 23.09
C GLU A 152 -10.76 3.68 21.62
N LEU A 153 -9.91 2.81 21.09
CA LEU A 153 -9.42 2.88 19.70
C LEU A 153 -9.56 1.52 19.01
N PRO A 154 -10.78 1.06 18.73
CA PRO A 154 -10.99 -0.17 18.00
C PRO A 154 -10.51 0.01 16.57
N ALA A 155 -9.66 -0.88 16.09
CA ALA A 155 -9.12 -0.89 14.73
C ALA A 155 -9.64 -2.12 13.97
N PRO A 156 -10.93 -2.15 13.58
CA PRO A 156 -11.57 -3.37 13.04
C PRO A 156 -10.92 -3.85 11.76
N GLN A 157 -10.49 -2.95 10.88
CA GLN A 157 -9.79 -3.33 9.64
C GLN A 157 -8.42 -3.94 9.91
N ALA A 158 -7.64 -3.35 10.82
CA ALA A 158 -6.35 -3.90 11.20
C ALA A 158 -6.50 -5.27 11.87
N THR A 159 -7.50 -5.44 12.72
CA THR A 159 -7.84 -6.72 13.36
C THR A 159 -8.23 -7.77 12.33
N LEU A 160 -9.06 -7.40 11.33
CA LEU A 160 -9.43 -8.29 10.23
C LEU A 160 -8.20 -8.72 9.42
N MET A 161 -7.33 -7.78 9.04
CA MET A 161 -6.09 -8.09 8.32
C MET A 161 -5.18 -9.03 9.10
N LYS A 162 -5.05 -8.80 10.41
CA LYS A 162 -4.32 -9.67 11.32
C LYS A 162 -4.91 -11.09 11.32
N MET A 163 -6.23 -11.23 11.50
CA MET A 163 -6.91 -12.54 11.51
C MET A 163 -6.74 -13.29 10.18
N VAL A 164 -6.78 -12.58 9.05
CA VAL A 164 -6.54 -13.19 7.73
C VAL A 164 -5.15 -13.78 7.64
N VAL A 165 -4.13 -13.06 8.08
CA VAL A 165 -2.74 -13.53 8.05
C VAL A 165 -2.51 -14.65 9.04
N GLU A 166 -3.05 -14.57 10.25
CA GLU A 166 -2.98 -15.62 11.27
C GLU A 166 -3.70 -16.90 10.81
N GLY A 167 -4.87 -16.78 10.16
CA GLY A 167 -5.60 -17.91 9.64
C GLY A 167 -4.86 -18.68 8.54
N VAL A 168 -4.04 -17.99 7.75
CA VAL A 168 -3.22 -18.64 6.70
C VAL A 168 -1.90 -19.16 7.25
N MET A 169 -1.23 -18.41 8.12
CA MET A 169 0.14 -18.68 8.58
C MET A 169 0.25 -19.37 9.93
N GLY A 170 -0.86 -19.37 10.71
CA GLY A 170 -0.97 -20.02 12.02
C GLY A 170 -1.01 -21.55 11.99
#